data_3efac6f713fdbe22ced231cf003f6cf6
#
_entry.id   3efac6f713fdbe22ced231cf003f6cf6
#
_cell.length_a   1.000
_cell.length_b   1.000
_cell.length_c   1.000
_cell.angle_alpha   90.00
_cell.angle_beta   90.00
_cell.angle_gamma   90.00
#
_symmetry.space_group_name_H-M   'P 1'
#
loop_
_entity.id
_entity.type
_entity.pdbx_description
1 polymer ?
#
loop_
_entity_poly.entity_id
_entity_poly.type
_entity_poly.pdbx_seq_one_letter_code
_entity_poly.pdbx_strand_id
1 'polypeptide(L)'
;MADDGANKANPGKQQAVEGSSNVPAASFDTDKLRQLIQQLEAQSLSRDPGASKLQREEAAEKVAVHEFWSTQPVPKSSEEVKDDGPLHPPLAPEQIPKDPYALPEGMEWCLIDIEVESEMKEFHDLLLNNYVEDADSMFRFNYSLEFLRWALLPPGFNKDWHVGVRSSSTKELIAFISGIPVDMMVRDKKIRMAEINFLCLHKDMRSQRMAPLLIKEVTRRVHLVGIFQAVYTAGRLLPKPVSTCRYFHRSLNPKKLMDTGFSQKLEGAQLAKTVSSLWLPTLSTTPGLRPMRKGDVGQVRKLLNRHLKTRYDVLPVFVTDAEIAHWFLPREGVVSTYVVDDAEAPGKLSDFISFYSLPSSVLKPVGGARGKGVVRKPQGVKPQPAYTSINAAYLFYYGTKTDYGVTLTEDEKQACGSQKKAKESVKNRENALIKSRLTELARDALILAKQAGFDVFNCLDMMDNS
;
A
#
# COMPACT_ATOMS: atom_id res chain seq x y z
N MET A 1 -65.45 30.44 59.07
CA MET A 1 -66.60 29.98 58.29
C MET A 1 -66.09 28.78 57.57
N ALA A 2 -66.28 27.62 58.10
CA ALA A 2 -67.34 26.66 57.89
C ALA A 2 -67.15 25.92 56.58
N ASP A 3 -67.14 24.66 56.38
CA ASP A 3 -67.54 23.54 57.23
C ASP A 3 -67.26 22.24 56.43
N ASP A 4 -66.82 21.26 57.12
CA ASP A 4 -67.26 19.88 57.20
C ASP A 4 -67.43 18.99 55.96
N GLY A 5 -66.97 17.79 56.16
CA GLY A 5 -67.49 16.62 55.52
C GLY A 5 -66.56 15.39 55.63
N ALA A 6 -66.50 14.83 56.84
CA ALA A 6 -65.89 13.53 57.11
C ALA A 6 -66.62 12.35 56.45
N ASN A 7 -66.00 11.27 56.09
CA ASN A 7 -66.42 9.95 56.53
C ASN A 7 -65.31 8.92 56.53
N LYS A 8 -65.29 8.18 57.64
CA LYS A 8 -64.39 7.11 58.03
C LYS A 8 -64.80 5.79 57.35
N ALA A 9 -63.75 4.93 57.04
CA ALA A 9 -63.79 3.53 57.45
C ALA A 9 -62.43 2.86 57.12
N ASN A 10 -61.82 2.27 58.10
CA ASN A 10 -60.70 1.36 58.20
C ASN A 10 -61.28 -0.03 58.51
N PRO A 11 -60.50 -1.18 58.58
CA PRO A 11 -59.25 -1.59 57.96
C PRO A 11 -59.36 -3.03 57.41
N GLY A 12 -58.36 -3.42 56.58
CA GLY A 12 -58.14 -4.80 56.24
C GLY A 12 -56.63 -5.08 56.06
N LYS A 13 -56.06 -5.71 57.02
CA LYS A 13 -54.69 -6.24 57.00
C LYS A 13 -54.53 -7.25 55.89
N GLN A 14 -53.57 -7.07 55.01
CA GLN A 14 -52.93 -8.20 54.32
C GLN A 14 -51.42 -7.99 54.34
N GLN A 15 -50.75 -9.06 54.74
CA GLN A 15 -49.30 -9.20 54.94
C GLN A 15 -48.52 -8.98 53.66
N ALA A 16 -47.43 -8.20 53.75
CA ALA A 16 -46.38 -8.12 52.72
C ALA A 16 -45.57 -9.41 52.74
N VAL A 17 -45.52 -10.05 51.60
CA VAL A 17 -44.50 -11.07 51.33
C VAL A 17 -43.41 -10.39 50.52
N GLU A 18 -42.30 -10.08 51.14
CA GLU A 18 -41.05 -9.70 50.49
C GLU A 18 -40.52 -10.90 49.74
N GLY A 19 -40.67 -10.92 48.41
CA GLY A 19 -39.98 -11.79 47.49
C GLY A 19 -39.00 -10.96 46.67
N SER A 20 -37.82 -10.71 47.21
CA SER A 20 -36.68 -10.16 46.49
C SER A 20 -36.20 -11.19 45.45
N SER A 21 -36.61 -11.06 44.20
CA SER A 21 -35.97 -11.71 43.08
C SER A 21 -35.07 -10.68 42.37
N ASN A 22 -33.87 -10.54 42.87
CA ASN A 22 -32.76 -9.97 42.14
C ASN A 22 -32.41 -10.93 40.98
N VAL A 23 -33.01 -10.73 39.82
CA VAL A 23 -32.49 -11.27 38.56
C VAL A 23 -31.45 -10.27 38.13
N PRO A 24 -30.15 -10.64 38.06
CA PRO A 24 -29.14 -9.75 37.50
C PRO A 24 -29.51 -9.51 36.02
N ALA A 25 -29.68 -8.25 35.65
CA ALA A 25 -29.75 -7.86 34.25
C ALA A 25 -28.47 -8.39 33.57
N ALA A 26 -28.61 -9.46 32.81
CA ALA A 26 -27.54 -9.96 31.97
C ALA A 26 -27.12 -8.78 31.07
N SER A 27 -25.93 -8.24 31.34
CA SER A 27 -25.29 -7.30 30.45
C SER A 27 -25.11 -8.03 29.12
N PHE A 28 -25.97 -7.70 28.17
CA PHE A 28 -25.82 -8.20 26.80
C PHE A 28 -24.46 -7.72 26.31
N ASP A 29 -23.55 -8.66 26.10
CA ASP A 29 -22.22 -8.44 25.56
C ASP A 29 -22.39 -8.04 24.09
N THR A 30 -22.54 -6.73 23.89
CA THR A 30 -22.75 -6.12 22.56
C THR A 30 -21.62 -6.47 21.59
N ASP A 31 -20.45 -6.80 22.10
CA ASP A 31 -19.31 -7.20 21.29
C ASP A 31 -19.45 -8.64 20.76
N LYS A 32 -19.98 -9.55 21.59
CA LYS A 32 -20.32 -10.91 21.13
C LYS A 32 -21.44 -10.91 20.10
N LEU A 33 -22.43 -10.05 20.27
CA LEU A 33 -23.52 -9.93 19.30
C LEU A 33 -22.99 -9.36 17.96
N ARG A 34 -22.14 -8.37 17.99
CA ARG A 34 -21.48 -7.84 16.77
C ARG A 34 -20.62 -8.89 16.08
N GLN A 35 -19.82 -9.65 16.81
CA GLN A 35 -19.03 -10.74 16.26
C GLN A 35 -19.91 -11.81 15.61
N LEU A 36 -21.04 -12.15 16.23
CA LEU A 36 -21.98 -13.10 15.66
C LEU A 36 -22.62 -12.59 14.37
N ILE A 37 -23.01 -11.31 14.33
CA ILE A 37 -23.53 -10.67 13.12
C ILE A 37 -22.50 -10.70 12.00
N GLN A 38 -21.24 -10.33 12.28
CA GLN A 38 -20.15 -10.37 11.31
C GLN A 38 -19.89 -11.81 10.79
N GLN A 39 -19.96 -12.81 11.68
CA GLN A 39 -19.86 -14.22 11.29
C GLN A 39 -20.99 -14.65 10.37
N LEU A 40 -22.21 -14.24 10.65
CA LEU A 40 -23.37 -14.55 9.81
C LEU A 40 -23.28 -13.85 8.44
N GLU A 41 -22.85 -12.61 8.39
CA GLU A 41 -22.61 -11.86 7.15
C GLU A 41 -21.52 -12.52 6.31
N ALA A 42 -20.39 -12.91 6.92
CA ALA A 42 -19.31 -13.63 6.23
C ALA A 42 -19.76 -14.99 5.69
N GLN A 43 -20.56 -15.74 6.46
CA GLN A 43 -21.14 -17.00 6.01
C GLN A 43 -22.15 -16.81 4.87
N SER A 44 -22.94 -15.74 4.91
CA SER A 44 -23.87 -15.37 3.85
C SER A 44 -23.13 -15.04 2.56
N LEU A 45 -22.10 -14.19 2.61
CA LEU A 45 -21.26 -13.81 1.48
C LEU A 45 -20.46 -15.00 0.91
N SER A 46 -20.03 -15.95 1.76
CA SER A 46 -19.35 -17.15 1.29
C SER A 46 -20.23 -18.07 0.47
N ARG A 47 -21.55 -18.02 0.70
CA ARG A 47 -22.59 -18.83 0.00
C ARG A 47 -23.21 -18.10 -1.19
N ASP A 48 -22.97 -16.79 -1.33
CA ASP A 48 -23.51 -16.01 -2.44
C ASP A 48 -22.68 -16.27 -3.73
N PRO A 49 -23.28 -16.86 -4.78
CA PRO A 49 -22.59 -17.09 -6.04
C PRO A 49 -22.18 -15.79 -6.76
N GLY A 50 -22.86 -14.67 -6.46
CA GLY A 50 -22.59 -13.36 -7.04
C GLY A 50 -21.50 -12.57 -6.32
N ALA A 51 -21.12 -12.96 -5.10
CA ALA A 51 -20.10 -12.27 -4.35
C ALA A 51 -18.71 -12.47 -4.98
N SER A 52 -17.97 -11.37 -5.19
CA SER A 52 -16.61 -11.42 -5.68
C SER A 52 -15.68 -12.13 -4.67
N LYS A 53 -14.56 -12.70 -5.16
CA LYS A 53 -13.52 -13.28 -4.30
C LYS A 53 -13.07 -12.29 -3.22
N LEU A 54 -12.91 -11.01 -3.59
CA LEU A 54 -12.52 -9.95 -2.67
C LEU A 54 -13.55 -9.73 -1.55
N GLN A 55 -14.84 -9.67 -1.87
CA GLN A 55 -15.89 -9.52 -0.85
C GLN A 55 -15.91 -10.67 0.15
N ARG A 56 -15.65 -11.90 -0.33
CA ARG A 56 -15.53 -13.08 0.54
C ARG A 56 -14.28 -13.04 1.42
N GLU A 57 -13.14 -12.59 0.88
CA GLU A 57 -11.89 -12.41 1.61
C GLU A 57 -12.04 -11.31 2.66
N GLU A 58 -12.62 -10.16 2.32
CA GLU A 58 -12.90 -9.07 3.27
C GLU A 58 -13.86 -9.50 4.39
N ALA A 59 -14.88 -10.28 4.07
CA ALA A 59 -15.81 -10.79 5.07
C ALA A 59 -15.18 -11.84 5.98
N ALA A 60 -14.35 -12.73 5.43
CA ALA A 60 -13.61 -13.72 6.21
C ALA A 60 -12.57 -13.06 7.13
N GLU A 61 -11.87 -12.03 6.65
CA GLU A 61 -10.85 -11.29 7.40
C GLU A 61 -11.44 -10.45 8.54
N LYS A 62 -12.64 -9.89 8.37
CA LYS A 62 -13.37 -9.18 9.44
C LYS A 62 -13.70 -10.09 10.64
N VAL A 63 -13.81 -11.38 10.39
CA VAL A 63 -14.11 -12.42 11.42
C VAL A 63 -12.83 -13.04 11.99
N ALA A 64 -11.71 -12.92 11.26
CA ALA A 64 -10.45 -13.51 11.70
C ALA A 64 -9.97 -12.89 13.02
N VAL A 65 -9.65 -13.74 13.97
CA VAL A 65 -9.00 -13.33 15.23
C VAL A 65 -7.54 -13.04 14.93
N HIS A 66 -7.19 -11.77 14.88
CA HIS A 66 -5.81 -11.33 14.68
C HIS A 66 -5.05 -11.32 16.02
N GLU A 67 -4.63 -12.50 16.49
CA GLU A 67 -3.94 -12.65 17.79
C GLU A 67 -2.80 -11.64 17.98
N PHE A 68 -1.95 -11.46 16.97
CA PHE A 68 -0.85 -10.51 17.06
C PHE A 68 -1.34 -9.06 17.07
N TRP A 69 -2.18 -8.67 16.09
CA TRP A 69 -2.65 -7.28 15.96
C TRP A 69 -3.55 -6.85 17.13
N SER A 70 -4.21 -7.79 17.80
CA SER A 70 -4.98 -7.48 19.02
C SER A 70 -4.08 -6.98 20.18
N THR A 71 -2.78 -7.32 20.17
CA THR A 71 -1.79 -6.86 21.16
C THR A 71 -1.06 -5.59 20.75
N GLN A 72 -1.25 -5.11 19.52
CA GLN A 72 -0.56 -3.93 19.00
C GLN A 72 -1.42 -2.67 19.16
N PRO A 73 -0.80 -1.46 19.19
CA PRO A 73 -1.51 -0.18 19.26
C PRO A 73 -2.09 0.20 17.90
N VAL A 74 -2.99 -0.63 17.39
CA VAL A 74 -3.77 -0.39 16.16
C VAL A 74 -5.25 -0.37 16.52
N PRO A 75 -6.11 0.41 15.82
CA PRO A 75 -7.54 0.42 16.07
C PRO A 75 -8.11 -0.99 15.88
N LYS A 76 -8.91 -1.46 16.82
CA LYS A 76 -9.61 -2.75 16.71
C LYS A 76 -10.84 -2.60 15.82
N SER A 77 -11.27 -3.69 15.16
CA SER A 77 -12.42 -3.66 14.24
C SER A 77 -13.70 -3.15 14.90
N SER A 78 -13.89 -3.42 16.20
CA SER A 78 -15.04 -2.96 17.01
C SER A 78 -14.87 -1.55 17.58
N GLU A 79 -13.69 -0.96 17.52
CA GLU A 79 -13.37 0.32 18.13
C GLU A 79 -13.78 1.50 17.24
N GLU A 80 -14.52 2.45 17.75
CA GLU A 80 -14.81 3.70 17.07
C GLU A 80 -13.78 4.76 17.50
N VAL A 81 -12.87 5.10 16.58
CA VAL A 81 -11.87 6.13 16.82
C VAL A 81 -12.54 7.50 16.61
N LYS A 82 -12.63 8.31 17.67
CA LYS A 82 -13.31 9.62 17.64
C LYS A 82 -12.36 10.79 17.41
N ASP A 83 -11.12 10.66 17.89
CA ASP A 83 -10.14 11.74 17.89
C ASP A 83 -8.95 11.42 16.99
N ASP A 84 -8.38 12.47 16.37
CA ASP A 84 -7.16 12.37 15.60
C ASP A 84 -5.94 12.39 16.52
N GLY A 85 -5.14 11.33 16.51
CA GLY A 85 -3.93 11.27 17.28
C GLY A 85 -3.42 9.83 17.51
N PRO A 86 -2.35 9.67 18.27
CA PRO A 86 -1.84 8.37 18.63
C PRO A 86 -2.81 7.65 19.57
N LEU A 87 -2.99 6.34 19.39
CA LEU A 87 -3.83 5.50 20.25
C LEU A 87 -3.29 5.39 21.68
N HIS A 88 -1.99 5.39 21.81
CA HIS A 88 -1.28 5.38 23.09
C HIS A 88 -0.32 6.56 23.16
N PRO A 89 -0.09 7.12 24.35
CA PRO A 89 0.94 8.14 24.52
C PRO A 89 2.33 7.55 24.22
N PRO A 90 3.29 8.39 23.79
CA PRO A 90 4.69 7.97 23.63
C PRO A 90 5.21 7.35 24.93
N LEU A 91 6.00 6.28 24.83
CA LEU A 91 6.67 5.68 25.98
C LEU A 91 7.75 6.62 26.51
N ALA A 92 7.90 6.68 27.85
CA ALA A 92 9.06 7.32 28.42
C ALA A 92 10.33 6.51 28.09
N PRO A 93 11.51 7.16 27.95
CA PRO A 93 12.75 6.47 27.57
C PRO A 93 13.09 5.27 28.46
N GLU A 94 12.73 5.35 29.75
CA GLU A 94 12.98 4.28 30.75
C GLU A 94 12.08 3.07 30.55
N GLN A 95 10.96 3.22 29.85
CA GLN A 95 9.99 2.15 29.56
C GLN A 95 10.37 1.36 28.30
N ILE A 96 11.32 1.87 27.50
CA ILE A 96 11.75 1.19 26.29
C ILE A 96 12.83 0.17 26.65
N PRO A 97 12.63 -1.14 26.34
CA PRO A 97 13.64 -2.16 26.60
C PRO A 97 14.98 -1.81 25.94
N LYS A 98 16.06 -1.83 26.71
CA LYS A 98 17.42 -1.55 26.19
C LYS A 98 17.96 -2.73 25.38
N ASP A 99 17.70 -3.93 25.85
CA ASP A 99 18.16 -5.16 25.20
C ASP A 99 17.17 -5.67 24.15
N PRO A 100 17.66 -6.33 23.09
CA PRO A 100 16.81 -6.99 22.11
C PRO A 100 15.90 -8.06 22.73
N TYR A 101 14.75 -8.31 22.10
CA TYR A 101 13.88 -9.41 22.54
C TYR A 101 14.57 -10.77 22.38
N ALA A 102 14.28 -11.70 23.30
CA ALA A 102 14.82 -13.05 23.24
C ALA A 102 14.35 -13.78 21.95
N LEU A 103 15.29 -14.39 21.26
CA LEU A 103 15.03 -15.28 20.12
C LEU A 103 14.91 -16.74 20.59
N PRO A 104 14.29 -17.62 19.81
CA PRO A 104 14.38 -19.05 19.98
C PRO A 104 15.84 -19.53 19.96
N GLU A 105 16.09 -20.68 20.61
CA GLU A 105 17.43 -21.30 20.65
C GLU A 105 17.96 -21.56 19.21
N GLY A 106 19.23 -21.35 19.02
CA GLY A 106 19.89 -21.53 17.73
C GLY A 106 19.77 -20.35 16.78
N MET A 107 19.26 -19.18 17.25
CA MET A 107 19.11 -17.96 16.46
C MET A 107 19.79 -16.77 17.15
N GLU A 108 20.26 -15.82 16.35
CA GLU A 108 20.88 -14.59 16.85
C GLU A 108 20.45 -13.38 16.03
N TRP A 109 20.28 -12.23 16.72
CA TRP A 109 20.03 -10.96 16.06
C TRP A 109 21.27 -10.47 15.32
N CYS A 110 21.08 -9.89 14.14
CA CYS A 110 22.11 -9.18 13.42
C CYS A 110 21.56 -7.89 12.80
N LEU A 111 22.46 -7.02 12.38
CA LEU A 111 22.17 -5.91 11.49
C LEU A 111 22.70 -6.27 10.11
N ILE A 112 22.01 -5.82 9.09
CA ILE A 112 22.45 -5.98 7.71
C ILE A 112 22.89 -4.63 7.16
N ASP A 113 24.17 -4.50 6.87
CA ASP A 113 24.71 -3.30 6.24
C ASP A 113 24.53 -3.39 4.72
N ILE A 114 23.54 -2.67 4.22
CA ILE A 114 23.19 -2.62 2.80
C ILE A 114 24.32 -2.01 1.92
N GLU A 115 25.25 -1.29 2.53
CA GLU A 115 26.43 -0.75 1.82
C GLU A 115 27.53 -1.81 1.63
N VAL A 116 27.51 -2.89 2.43
CA VAL A 116 28.45 -4.03 2.30
C VAL A 116 27.91 -5.03 1.28
N GLU A 117 28.67 -5.25 0.20
CA GLU A 117 28.23 -6.05 -0.94
C GLU A 117 27.88 -7.51 -0.59
N SER A 118 28.63 -8.14 0.32
CA SER A 118 28.35 -9.52 0.77
C SER A 118 27.04 -9.62 1.54
N GLU A 119 26.76 -8.68 2.47
CA GLU A 119 25.53 -8.66 3.25
C GLU A 119 24.32 -8.28 2.39
N MET A 120 24.52 -7.35 1.49
CA MET A 120 23.53 -6.98 0.49
C MET A 120 23.12 -8.16 -0.38
N LYS A 121 24.08 -8.99 -0.78
CA LYS A 121 23.81 -10.19 -1.57
C LYS A 121 23.06 -11.25 -0.76
N GLU A 122 23.43 -11.49 0.49
CA GLU A 122 22.69 -12.40 1.38
C GLU A 122 21.23 -11.96 1.55
N PHE A 123 21.01 -10.67 1.78
CA PHE A 123 19.67 -10.11 1.88
C PHE A 123 18.89 -10.27 0.57
N HIS A 124 19.49 -9.96 -0.56
CA HIS A 124 18.90 -10.17 -1.89
C HIS A 124 18.51 -11.63 -2.11
N ASP A 125 19.41 -12.58 -1.78
CA ASP A 125 19.17 -14.01 -1.95
C ASP A 125 18.02 -14.50 -1.04
N LEU A 126 17.93 -13.97 0.19
CA LEU A 126 16.78 -14.24 1.08
C LEU A 126 15.47 -13.79 0.43
N LEU A 127 15.40 -12.57 -0.14
CA LEU A 127 14.20 -12.08 -0.82
C LEU A 127 13.89 -12.88 -2.08
N LEU A 128 14.89 -13.12 -2.92
CA LEU A 128 14.73 -13.83 -4.19
C LEU A 128 14.11 -15.23 -4.00
N ASN A 129 14.45 -15.90 -2.90
CA ASN A 129 13.99 -17.26 -2.63
C ASN A 129 12.73 -17.35 -1.77
N ASN A 130 12.44 -16.32 -0.94
CA ASN A 130 11.44 -16.44 0.11
C ASN A 130 10.40 -15.31 0.15
N TYR A 131 10.56 -14.21 -0.61
CA TYR A 131 9.67 -13.06 -0.49
C TYR A 131 8.32 -13.30 -1.17
N VAL A 132 7.57 -12.22 -1.42
CA VAL A 132 6.18 -12.25 -1.85
C VAL A 132 5.99 -12.96 -3.19
N GLU A 133 5.13 -13.96 -3.19
CA GLU A 133 4.61 -14.66 -4.37
C GLU A 133 3.14 -14.29 -4.58
N ASP A 134 2.66 -14.44 -5.80
CA ASP A 134 1.22 -14.40 -6.07
C ASP A 134 0.49 -15.62 -5.46
N ALA A 135 -0.85 -15.57 -5.39
CA ALA A 135 -1.66 -16.59 -4.74
C ALA A 135 -1.44 -18.01 -5.29
N ASP A 136 -1.11 -18.13 -6.59
CA ASP A 136 -0.92 -19.40 -7.27
C ASP A 136 0.57 -19.83 -7.30
N SER A 137 1.46 -19.03 -6.68
CA SER A 137 2.93 -19.22 -6.72
C SER A 137 3.47 -19.37 -8.14
N MET A 138 2.94 -18.58 -9.05
CA MET A 138 3.39 -18.50 -10.46
C MET A 138 4.48 -17.47 -10.65
N PHE A 139 4.46 -16.39 -9.86
CA PHE A 139 5.35 -15.26 -9.95
C PHE A 139 5.90 -14.90 -8.57
N ARG A 140 7.12 -14.37 -8.55
CA ARG A 140 7.74 -13.79 -7.36
C ARG A 140 8.45 -12.51 -7.73
N PHE A 141 8.36 -11.48 -6.89
CA PHE A 141 9.12 -10.26 -7.07
C PHE A 141 10.61 -10.52 -7.10
N ASN A 142 11.28 -9.89 -8.06
CA ASN A 142 12.71 -10.00 -8.28
C ASN A 142 13.34 -8.61 -8.22
N TYR A 143 13.67 -8.19 -7.00
CA TYR A 143 14.29 -6.89 -6.75
C TYR A 143 15.75 -6.92 -7.22
N SER A 144 16.20 -5.89 -7.95
CA SER A 144 17.63 -5.73 -8.22
C SER A 144 18.36 -5.19 -6.99
N LEU A 145 19.68 -5.39 -6.92
CA LEU A 145 20.51 -4.83 -5.84
C LEU A 145 20.41 -3.31 -5.80
N GLU A 146 20.39 -2.67 -6.96
CA GLU A 146 20.26 -1.21 -7.11
C GLU A 146 18.89 -0.72 -6.61
N PHE A 147 17.81 -1.47 -6.90
CA PHE A 147 16.49 -1.16 -6.38
C PHE A 147 16.47 -1.24 -4.84
N LEU A 148 17.05 -2.29 -4.27
CA LEU A 148 17.08 -2.46 -2.82
C LEU A 148 17.90 -1.36 -2.12
N ARG A 149 19.04 -0.96 -2.70
CA ARG A 149 19.80 0.21 -2.22
C ARG A 149 18.99 1.50 -2.29
N TRP A 150 18.30 1.71 -3.40
CA TRP A 150 17.41 2.86 -3.55
C TRP A 150 16.28 2.86 -2.51
N ALA A 151 15.67 1.72 -2.25
CA ALA A 151 14.57 1.60 -1.30
C ALA A 151 15.01 1.74 0.17
N LEU A 152 16.26 1.34 0.53
CA LEU A 152 16.70 1.22 1.91
C LEU A 152 17.69 2.30 2.37
N LEU A 153 18.28 3.06 1.44
CA LEU A 153 19.27 4.08 1.76
C LEU A 153 18.80 5.51 1.40
N PRO A 154 17.55 5.91 1.72
CA PRO A 154 17.15 7.30 1.54
C PRO A 154 17.94 8.23 2.49
N PRO A 155 18.01 9.53 2.21
CA PRO A 155 18.64 10.48 3.11
C PRO A 155 18.09 10.36 4.55
N GLY A 156 19.00 10.21 5.50
CA GLY A 156 18.64 10.05 6.92
C GLY A 156 18.21 8.62 7.32
N PHE A 157 18.45 7.61 6.50
CA PHE A 157 18.24 6.21 6.89
C PHE A 157 19.03 5.87 8.17
N ASN A 158 18.54 4.88 8.91
CA ASN A 158 19.17 4.40 10.13
C ASN A 158 19.56 2.92 9.97
N LYS A 159 20.85 2.62 10.04
CA LYS A 159 21.39 1.26 9.92
C LYS A 159 20.79 0.30 10.96
N ASP A 160 20.48 0.78 12.15
CA ASP A 160 19.89 -0.03 13.23
C ASP A 160 18.48 -0.54 12.92
N TRP A 161 17.84 -0.03 11.86
CA TRP A 161 16.52 -0.45 11.44
C TRP A 161 16.54 -1.51 10.31
N HIS A 162 17.72 -1.95 9.90
CA HIS A 162 17.90 -3.08 8.99
C HIS A 162 18.17 -4.34 9.82
N VAL A 163 17.09 -4.91 10.37
CA VAL A 163 17.17 -5.96 11.39
C VAL A 163 17.08 -7.33 10.75
N GLY A 164 18.08 -8.16 10.98
CA GLY A 164 18.14 -9.54 10.53
C GLY A 164 18.17 -10.53 11.68
N VAL A 165 17.89 -11.79 11.36
CA VAL A 165 18.12 -12.94 12.24
C VAL A 165 18.94 -13.97 11.46
N ARG A 166 20.00 -14.45 12.10
CA ARG A 166 20.86 -15.52 11.56
C ARG A 166 20.70 -16.81 12.34
N SER A 167 20.92 -17.92 11.69
CA SER A 167 21.15 -19.19 12.36
C SER A 167 22.47 -19.11 13.13
N SER A 168 22.50 -19.46 14.42
CA SER A 168 23.74 -19.44 15.22
C SER A 168 24.77 -20.44 14.74
N SER A 169 24.33 -21.57 14.14
CA SER A 169 25.20 -22.66 13.67
C SER A 169 25.75 -22.41 12.27
N THR A 170 24.89 -22.03 11.30
CA THR A 170 25.30 -21.85 9.89
C THR A 170 25.67 -20.42 9.55
N LYS A 171 25.32 -19.46 10.40
CA LYS A 171 25.43 -18.01 10.17
C LYS A 171 24.60 -17.49 8.99
N GLU A 172 23.77 -18.32 8.40
CA GLU A 172 22.88 -17.99 7.29
C GLU A 172 21.80 -16.99 7.74
N LEU A 173 21.49 -16.00 6.90
CA LEU A 173 20.42 -15.05 7.13
C LEU A 173 19.05 -15.72 6.89
N ILE A 174 18.24 -15.87 7.93
CA ILE A 174 16.95 -16.59 7.89
C ILE A 174 15.74 -15.69 8.00
N ALA A 175 15.92 -14.45 8.44
CA ALA A 175 14.83 -13.48 8.53
C ALA A 175 15.35 -12.05 8.44
N PHE A 176 14.49 -11.14 7.95
CA PHE A 176 14.81 -9.72 7.82
C PHE A 176 13.56 -8.85 7.93
N ILE A 177 13.72 -7.64 8.45
CA ILE A 177 12.75 -6.55 8.40
C ILE A 177 13.49 -5.23 8.34
N SER A 178 12.94 -4.25 7.63
CA SER A 178 13.55 -2.92 7.55
C SER A 178 12.59 -1.81 7.93
N GLY A 179 13.16 -0.70 8.37
CA GLY A 179 12.49 0.59 8.50
C GLY A 179 13.31 1.69 7.86
N ILE A 180 12.64 2.67 7.25
CA ILE A 180 13.24 3.91 6.80
C ILE A 180 12.47 5.10 7.39
N PRO A 181 13.11 6.26 7.59
CA PRO A 181 12.42 7.44 8.09
C PRO A 181 11.55 8.08 7.01
N VAL A 182 10.35 8.48 7.37
CA VAL A 182 9.44 9.22 6.50
C VAL A 182 8.77 10.36 7.29
N ASP A 183 8.63 11.51 6.66
CA ASP A 183 7.81 12.61 7.17
C ASP A 183 6.42 12.53 6.52
N MET A 184 5.40 12.40 7.33
CA MET A 184 4.02 12.34 6.88
C MET A 184 3.25 13.57 7.37
N MET A 185 2.41 14.12 6.52
CA MET A 185 1.34 15.01 6.93
C MET A 185 0.09 14.16 7.15
N VAL A 186 -0.48 14.25 8.34
CA VAL A 186 -1.78 13.66 8.66
C VAL A 186 -2.70 14.83 8.99
N ARG A 187 -3.55 15.20 8.04
CA ARG A 187 -4.30 16.46 8.04
C ARG A 187 -3.35 17.66 8.25
N ASP A 188 -3.44 18.35 9.38
CA ASP A 188 -2.64 19.54 9.67
C ASP A 188 -1.36 19.24 10.49
N LYS A 189 -1.13 17.98 10.85
CA LYS A 189 -0.01 17.58 11.71
C LYS A 189 1.08 16.89 10.90
N LYS A 190 2.29 17.44 10.93
CA LYS A 190 3.49 16.78 10.42
C LYS A 190 4.02 15.82 11.47
N ILE A 191 4.17 14.55 11.11
CA ILE A 191 4.59 13.47 12.00
C ILE A 191 5.77 12.74 11.36
N ARG A 192 6.86 12.60 12.10
CA ARG A 192 7.98 11.73 11.73
C ARG A 192 7.62 10.30 12.07
N MET A 193 7.69 9.40 11.08
CA MET A 193 7.32 8.00 11.18
C MET A 193 8.44 7.10 10.67
N ALA A 194 8.34 5.82 10.97
CA ALA A 194 9.09 4.77 10.27
C ALA A 194 8.20 4.12 9.22
N GLU A 195 8.66 4.05 7.97
CA GLU A 195 8.07 3.20 6.95
C GLU A 195 8.70 1.82 7.04
N ILE A 196 7.88 0.81 7.36
CA ILE A 196 8.33 -0.58 7.55
C ILE A 196 8.10 -1.36 6.26
N ASN A 197 9.15 -2.04 5.81
CA ASN A 197 9.12 -2.81 4.56
C ASN A 197 9.99 -4.06 4.64
N PHE A 198 9.96 -4.90 3.60
CA PHE A 198 10.80 -6.08 3.41
C PHE A 198 10.78 -7.08 4.57
N LEU A 199 9.64 -7.23 5.29
CA LEU A 199 9.50 -8.33 6.24
C LEU A 199 9.54 -9.66 5.48
N CYS A 200 10.62 -10.40 5.63
CA CYS A 200 10.87 -11.66 4.95
C CYS A 200 11.36 -12.72 5.94
N LEU A 201 10.81 -13.92 5.81
CA LEU A 201 11.23 -15.10 6.57
C LEU A 201 11.58 -16.21 5.59
N HIS A 202 12.66 -16.94 5.88
CA HIS A 202 12.92 -18.21 5.20
C HIS A 202 11.67 -19.11 5.31
N LYS A 203 11.38 -19.85 4.25
CA LYS A 203 10.13 -20.65 4.16
C LYS A 203 9.97 -21.60 5.33
N ASP A 204 11.06 -22.22 5.78
CA ASP A 204 11.07 -23.19 6.88
C ASP A 204 10.82 -22.55 8.26
N MET A 205 10.97 -21.21 8.37
CA MET A 205 10.79 -20.47 9.63
C MET A 205 9.37 -19.89 9.78
N ARG A 206 8.50 -20.01 8.78
CA ARG A 206 7.18 -19.35 8.79
C ARG A 206 6.24 -19.83 9.87
N SER A 207 6.35 -21.06 10.33
CA SER A 207 5.53 -21.63 11.40
C SER A 207 6.02 -21.27 12.81
N GLN A 208 7.18 -20.65 12.98
CA GLN A 208 7.85 -20.42 14.26
C GLN A 208 7.53 -19.06 14.90
N ARG A 209 6.48 -18.36 14.45
CA ARG A 209 6.05 -17.04 14.97
C ARG A 209 7.17 -15.96 14.99
N MET A 210 8.13 -16.04 14.06
CA MET A 210 9.26 -15.12 13.99
C MET A 210 8.85 -13.71 13.51
N ALA A 211 7.84 -13.56 12.65
CA ALA A 211 7.40 -12.25 12.18
C ALA A 211 6.98 -11.30 13.32
N PRO A 212 6.19 -11.70 14.32
CA PRO A 212 5.92 -10.89 15.50
C PRO A 212 7.17 -10.43 16.25
N LEU A 213 8.20 -11.26 16.35
CA LEU A 213 9.46 -10.89 17.02
C LEU A 213 10.24 -9.82 16.23
N LEU A 214 10.33 -9.99 14.92
CA LEU A 214 10.94 -8.98 14.03
C LEU A 214 10.22 -7.64 14.13
N ILE A 215 8.89 -7.64 14.11
CA ILE A 215 8.10 -6.41 14.24
C ILE A 215 8.34 -5.76 15.60
N LYS A 216 8.36 -6.53 16.70
CA LYS A 216 8.65 -6.01 18.04
C LYS A 216 10.05 -5.41 18.12
N GLU A 217 11.05 -6.08 17.56
CA GLU A 217 12.45 -5.61 17.63
C GLU A 217 12.67 -4.36 16.80
N VAL A 218 12.17 -4.27 15.57
CA VAL A 218 12.27 -3.02 14.79
C VAL A 218 11.51 -1.89 15.47
N THR A 219 10.33 -2.16 16.03
CA THR A 219 9.56 -1.18 16.82
C THR A 219 10.37 -0.66 18.02
N ARG A 220 11.01 -1.54 18.79
CA ARG A 220 11.89 -1.16 19.90
C ARG A 220 13.00 -0.21 19.43
N ARG A 221 13.68 -0.55 18.33
CA ARG A 221 14.77 0.27 17.76
C ARG A 221 14.30 1.63 17.27
N VAL A 222 13.12 1.70 16.69
CA VAL A 222 12.47 2.95 16.25
C VAL A 222 12.09 3.80 17.46
N HIS A 223 11.57 3.18 18.54
CA HIS A 223 11.26 3.88 19.80
C HIS A 223 12.50 4.46 20.48
N LEU A 224 13.66 3.79 20.41
CA LEU A 224 14.92 4.28 21.01
C LEU A 224 15.39 5.62 20.43
N VAL A 225 14.92 5.99 19.24
CA VAL A 225 15.20 7.31 18.63
C VAL A 225 14.01 8.28 18.71
N GLY A 226 13.00 7.95 19.56
CA GLY A 226 11.86 8.83 19.84
C GLY A 226 10.79 8.85 18.77
N ILE A 227 10.72 7.87 17.89
CA ILE A 227 9.67 7.72 16.86
C ILE A 227 8.71 6.62 17.32
N PHE A 228 7.39 6.95 17.38
CA PHE A 228 6.36 6.06 17.91
C PHE A 228 5.25 5.74 16.91
N GLN A 229 5.35 6.21 15.68
CA GLN A 229 4.40 5.92 14.61
C GLN A 229 5.12 5.22 13.47
N ALA A 230 4.41 4.28 12.83
CA ALA A 230 4.88 3.58 11.65
C ALA A 230 3.80 3.55 10.58
N VAL A 231 4.24 3.52 9.33
CA VAL A 231 3.41 3.24 8.16
C VAL A 231 3.91 1.99 7.47
N TYR A 232 3.01 1.13 7.06
CA TYR A 232 3.33 -0.12 6.37
C TYR A 232 2.17 -0.59 5.52
N THR A 233 2.45 -1.48 4.60
CA THR A 233 1.46 -2.11 3.73
C THR A 233 1.52 -3.63 3.87
N ALA A 234 0.40 -4.30 3.62
CA ALA A 234 0.33 -5.75 3.58
C ALA A 234 -0.53 -6.22 2.41
N GLY A 235 -0.24 -7.40 1.87
CA GLY A 235 -1.04 -8.05 0.85
C GLY A 235 -2.34 -8.68 1.39
N ARG A 236 -2.62 -8.50 2.69
CA ARG A 236 -3.83 -8.95 3.37
C ARG A 236 -4.51 -7.79 4.05
N LEU A 237 -5.82 -7.86 4.21
CA LEU A 237 -6.56 -6.86 4.97
C LEU A 237 -6.11 -6.90 6.43
N LEU A 238 -5.69 -5.76 6.95
CA LEU A 238 -5.32 -5.56 8.34
C LEU A 238 -6.50 -4.96 9.12
N PRO A 239 -6.53 -5.11 10.47
CA PRO A 239 -7.55 -4.45 11.27
C PRO A 239 -7.54 -2.94 11.03
N LYS A 240 -8.71 -2.36 10.67
CA LYS A 240 -8.91 -0.92 10.39
C LYS A 240 -7.78 -0.26 9.59
N PRO A 241 -7.55 -0.67 8.33
CA PRO A 241 -6.54 -0.04 7.50
C PRO A 241 -6.91 1.42 7.23
N VAL A 242 -5.92 2.28 7.06
CA VAL A 242 -6.13 3.68 6.64
C VAL A 242 -6.74 3.71 5.23
N SER A 243 -6.29 2.80 4.36
CA SER A 243 -6.82 2.63 3.01
C SER A 243 -6.59 1.20 2.53
N THR A 244 -7.49 0.74 1.66
CA THR A 244 -7.32 -0.49 0.87
C THR A 244 -7.26 -0.10 -0.59
N CYS A 245 -6.36 -0.72 -1.35
CA CYS A 245 -6.11 -0.38 -2.75
C CYS A 245 -6.12 -1.64 -3.61
N ARG A 246 -6.46 -1.47 -4.87
CA ARG A 246 -6.40 -2.51 -5.89
C ARG A 246 -5.34 -2.19 -6.92
N TYR A 247 -4.66 -3.22 -7.39
CA TYR A 247 -3.77 -3.10 -8.54
C TYR A 247 -4.55 -3.14 -9.85
N PHE A 248 -4.25 -2.19 -10.72
CA PHE A 248 -4.64 -2.20 -12.12
C PHE A 248 -3.42 -2.48 -12.98
N HIS A 249 -3.61 -3.35 -13.97
CA HIS A 249 -2.54 -3.82 -14.85
C HIS A 249 -2.83 -3.40 -16.29
N ARG A 250 -1.98 -2.55 -16.83
CA ARG A 250 -2.03 -2.19 -18.26
C ARG A 250 -1.02 -3.02 -19.03
N SER A 251 -1.50 -3.94 -19.84
CA SER A 251 -0.64 -4.77 -20.68
C SER A 251 0.06 -3.92 -21.76
N LEU A 252 1.38 -4.03 -21.84
CA LEU A 252 2.24 -3.43 -22.86
C LEU A 252 2.75 -4.47 -23.87
N ASN A 253 2.89 -5.74 -23.43
CA ASN A 253 3.28 -6.90 -24.22
C ASN A 253 2.27 -8.05 -24.00
N PRO A 254 1.08 -8.00 -24.61
CA PRO A 254 0.01 -8.99 -24.36
C PRO A 254 0.46 -10.43 -24.64
N LYS A 255 1.26 -10.63 -25.69
CA LYS A 255 1.71 -11.98 -26.05
C LYS A 255 2.54 -12.61 -24.95
N LYS A 256 3.56 -11.91 -24.45
CA LYS A 256 4.42 -12.41 -23.37
C LYS A 256 3.64 -12.64 -22.07
N LEU A 257 2.70 -11.74 -21.73
CA LEU A 257 1.85 -11.89 -20.54
C LEU A 257 0.92 -13.12 -20.61
N MET A 258 0.43 -13.45 -21.79
CA MET A 258 -0.35 -14.68 -22.00
C MET A 258 0.55 -15.93 -22.00
N ASP A 259 1.71 -15.87 -22.62
CA ASP A 259 2.65 -17.00 -22.69
C ASP A 259 3.21 -17.36 -21.30
N THR A 260 3.33 -16.38 -20.40
CA THR A 260 3.75 -16.57 -19.01
C THR A 260 2.62 -16.93 -18.05
N GLY A 261 1.37 -16.85 -18.50
CA GLY A 261 0.19 -17.10 -17.64
C GLY A 261 -0.20 -15.91 -16.75
N PHE A 262 0.44 -14.75 -16.92
CA PHE A 262 0.04 -13.52 -16.21
C PHE A 262 -1.37 -13.04 -16.62
N SER A 263 -1.68 -13.17 -17.90
CA SER A 263 -2.99 -12.88 -18.45
C SER A 263 -3.63 -14.14 -19.02
N GLN A 264 -4.98 -14.14 -19.04
CA GLN A 264 -5.73 -15.23 -19.68
C GLN A 264 -5.33 -15.37 -21.14
N LYS A 265 -5.15 -16.61 -21.57
CA LYS A 265 -4.84 -16.93 -22.97
C LYS A 265 -6.05 -16.67 -23.86
N LEU A 266 -5.86 -15.82 -24.86
CA LEU A 266 -6.84 -15.47 -25.88
C LEU A 266 -6.36 -15.98 -27.24
N GLU A 267 -7.29 -16.33 -28.14
CA GLU A 267 -6.99 -16.82 -29.47
C GLU A 267 -7.85 -16.14 -30.55
N GLY A 268 -7.42 -16.19 -31.78
CA GLY A 268 -8.19 -15.73 -32.95
C GLY A 268 -8.65 -14.26 -32.89
N ALA A 269 -9.91 -14.03 -33.21
CA ALA A 269 -10.49 -12.68 -33.28
C ALA A 269 -10.48 -11.95 -31.92
N GLN A 270 -10.62 -12.67 -30.80
CA GLN A 270 -10.58 -12.09 -29.46
C GLN A 270 -9.19 -11.54 -29.13
N LEU A 271 -8.13 -12.27 -29.47
CA LEU A 271 -6.76 -11.81 -29.32
C LEU A 271 -6.51 -10.56 -30.17
N ALA A 272 -6.90 -10.59 -31.44
CA ALA A 272 -6.72 -9.43 -32.34
C ALA A 272 -7.42 -8.18 -31.83
N LYS A 273 -8.68 -8.31 -31.35
CA LYS A 273 -9.44 -7.21 -30.74
C LYS A 273 -8.74 -6.66 -29.50
N THR A 274 -8.25 -7.53 -28.62
CA THR A 274 -7.54 -7.12 -27.41
C THR A 274 -6.25 -6.40 -27.74
N VAL A 275 -5.42 -6.94 -28.62
CA VAL A 275 -4.17 -6.28 -29.05
C VAL A 275 -4.45 -4.91 -29.68
N SER A 276 -5.49 -4.79 -30.50
CA SER A 276 -5.90 -3.51 -31.10
C SER A 276 -6.34 -2.50 -30.04
N SER A 277 -7.11 -2.91 -29.02
CA SER A 277 -7.55 -2.03 -27.93
C SER A 277 -6.40 -1.57 -27.01
N LEU A 278 -5.31 -2.33 -26.99
CA LEU A 278 -4.11 -2.02 -26.20
C LEU A 278 -3.06 -1.21 -26.98
N TRP A 279 -3.38 -0.82 -28.22
CA TRP A 279 -2.45 -0.04 -29.02
C TRP A 279 -2.07 1.28 -28.35
N LEU A 280 -0.80 1.65 -28.45
CA LEU A 280 -0.24 2.91 -27.98
C LEU A 280 0.56 3.55 -29.12
N PRO A 281 0.55 4.89 -29.22
CA PRO A 281 1.44 5.61 -30.14
C PRO A 281 2.91 5.25 -29.89
N THR A 282 3.75 5.52 -30.89
CA THR A 282 5.19 5.29 -30.79
C THR A 282 5.94 6.44 -30.12
N LEU A 283 5.34 7.63 -30.07
CA LEU A 283 5.93 8.83 -29.48
C LEU A 283 5.00 9.41 -28.43
N SER A 284 5.58 9.97 -27.37
CA SER A 284 4.87 10.77 -26.39
C SER A 284 4.23 11.99 -27.05
N THR A 285 3.07 12.41 -26.55
CA THR A 285 2.25 13.46 -27.15
C THR A 285 2.35 14.79 -26.41
N THR A 286 2.82 14.80 -25.16
CA THR A 286 2.95 16.02 -24.36
C THR A 286 4.14 16.85 -24.81
N PRO A 287 3.93 18.08 -25.29
CA PRO A 287 5.02 18.99 -25.64
C PRO A 287 5.89 19.31 -24.40
N GLY A 288 7.20 19.40 -24.59
CA GLY A 288 8.13 19.72 -23.50
C GLY A 288 8.40 18.57 -22.52
N LEU A 289 7.85 17.38 -22.73
CA LEU A 289 8.12 16.20 -21.92
C LEU A 289 9.57 15.71 -22.15
N ARG A 290 10.33 15.60 -21.06
CA ARG A 290 11.73 15.17 -21.10
C ARG A 290 12.13 14.44 -19.79
N PRO A 291 13.22 13.66 -19.80
CA PRO A 291 13.75 13.11 -18.55
C PRO A 291 14.12 14.21 -17.53
N MET A 292 13.88 13.93 -16.26
CA MET A 292 14.27 14.81 -15.14
C MET A 292 15.79 14.92 -15.04
N ARG A 293 16.28 16.11 -14.72
CA ARG A 293 17.69 16.44 -14.53
C ARG A 293 17.94 16.98 -13.12
N LYS A 294 19.21 17.03 -12.69
CA LYS A 294 19.57 17.57 -11.36
C LYS A 294 19.04 19.00 -11.12
N GLY A 295 19.02 19.85 -12.17
CA GLY A 295 18.49 21.22 -12.06
C GLY A 295 16.99 21.30 -11.79
N ASP A 296 16.23 20.23 -12.01
CA ASP A 296 14.78 20.20 -11.83
C ASP A 296 14.36 19.87 -10.39
N VAL A 297 15.27 19.35 -9.57
CA VAL A 297 15.02 18.80 -8.22
C VAL A 297 14.19 19.75 -7.36
N GLY A 298 14.61 21.00 -7.22
CA GLY A 298 13.91 21.98 -6.38
C GLY A 298 12.53 22.35 -6.89
N GLN A 299 12.31 22.30 -8.23
CA GLN A 299 10.99 22.54 -8.83
C GLN A 299 10.07 21.33 -8.65
N VAL A 300 10.57 20.10 -8.87
CA VAL A 300 9.83 18.87 -8.64
C VAL A 300 9.40 18.77 -7.17
N ARG A 301 10.27 19.10 -6.19
CA ARG A 301 9.91 19.15 -4.77
C ARG A 301 8.73 20.07 -4.49
N LYS A 302 8.77 21.29 -5.02
CA LYS A 302 7.69 22.27 -4.83
C LYS A 302 6.39 21.80 -5.48
N LEU A 303 6.49 21.28 -6.70
CA LEU A 303 5.35 20.80 -7.48
C LEU A 303 4.69 19.60 -6.79
N LEU A 304 5.47 18.60 -6.37
CA LEU A 304 4.98 17.40 -5.71
C LEU A 304 4.30 17.73 -4.38
N ASN A 305 5.00 18.43 -3.47
CA ASN A 305 4.44 18.78 -2.18
C ASN A 305 3.16 19.62 -2.30
N ARG A 306 3.11 20.57 -3.28
CA ARG A 306 1.91 21.36 -3.54
C ARG A 306 0.77 20.48 -4.05
N HIS A 307 1.04 19.61 -5.03
CA HIS A 307 0.04 18.70 -5.58
C HIS A 307 -0.54 17.79 -4.50
N LEU A 308 0.31 17.15 -3.71
CA LEU A 308 -0.13 16.26 -2.63
C LEU A 308 -0.95 17.01 -1.58
N LYS A 309 -0.47 18.16 -1.10
CA LYS A 309 -1.14 18.94 -0.05
C LYS A 309 -2.52 19.48 -0.46
N THR A 310 -2.71 19.78 -1.72
CA THR A 310 -4.02 20.30 -2.21
C THR A 310 -5.06 19.23 -2.41
N ARG A 311 -4.66 17.94 -2.43
CA ARG A 311 -5.54 16.85 -2.83
C ARG A 311 -5.77 15.78 -1.76
N TYR A 312 -4.85 15.62 -0.80
CA TYR A 312 -4.89 14.49 0.14
C TYR A 312 -4.72 14.96 1.58
N ASP A 313 -5.39 14.27 2.51
CA ASP A 313 -5.32 14.53 3.95
C ASP A 313 -4.17 13.78 4.63
N VAL A 314 -3.75 12.65 4.05
CA VAL A 314 -2.61 11.85 4.52
C VAL A 314 -1.63 11.71 3.36
N LEU A 315 -0.42 12.24 3.52
CA LEU A 315 0.55 12.34 2.44
C LEU A 315 1.99 12.36 2.97
N PRO A 316 2.98 11.83 2.21
CA PRO A 316 4.38 12.05 2.52
C PRO A 316 4.77 13.51 2.23
N VAL A 317 5.73 14.02 2.99
CA VAL A 317 6.28 15.37 2.83
C VAL A 317 7.77 15.26 2.52
N PHE A 318 8.17 15.68 1.34
CA PHE A 318 9.57 15.73 0.94
C PHE A 318 10.18 17.06 1.38
N VAL A 319 10.98 17.03 2.43
CA VAL A 319 11.49 18.23 3.09
C VAL A 319 12.70 18.82 2.36
N THR A 320 13.57 17.94 1.84
CA THR A 320 14.86 18.32 1.27
C THR A 320 14.96 18.02 -0.23
N ASP A 321 15.84 18.75 -0.90
CA ASP A 321 16.19 18.45 -2.29
C ASP A 321 16.95 17.12 -2.41
N ALA A 322 17.65 16.69 -1.35
CA ALA A 322 18.32 15.39 -1.32
C ALA A 322 17.32 14.21 -1.38
N GLU A 323 16.18 14.31 -0.70
CA GLU A 323 15.13 13.30 -0.78
C GLU A 323 14.56 13.21 -2.20
N ILE A 324 14.27 14.36 -2.84
CA ILE A 324 13.80 14.36 -4.24
C ILE A 324 14.86 13.81 -5.19
N ALA A 325 16.12 14.19 -5.00
CA ALA A 325 17.20 13.66 -5.81
C ALA A 325 17.34 12.13 -5.66
N HIS A 326 17.20 11.63 -4.44
CA HIS A 326 17.25 10.20 -4.16
C HIS A 326 16.09 9.44 -4.81
N TRP A 327 14.85 9.89 -4.60
CA TRP A 327 13.66 9.17 -5.01
C TRP A 327 13.32 9.32 -6.51
N PHE A 328 13.67 10.46 -7.11
CA PHE A 328 13.15 10.82 -8.43
C PHE A 328 14.19 11.07 -9.52
N LEU A 329 15.46 11.31 -9.20
CA LEU A 329 16.44 11.38 -10.30
C LEU A 329 16.50 10.03 -11.03
N PRO A 330 16.38 10.03 -12.36
CA PRO A 330 16.41 8.80 -13.14
C PRO A 330 17.61 7.94 -12.82
N ARG A 331 17.34 6.66 -12.54
CA ARG A 331 18.33 5.63 -12.24
C ARG A 331 18.00 4.40 -13.08
N GLU A 332 18.90 4.01 -13.92
CA GLU A 332 18.71 2.88 -14.84
C GLU A 332 18.29 1.62 -14.07
N GLY A 333 17.27 0.92 -14.58
CA GLY A 333 16.74 -0.30 -13.96
C GLY A 333 15.98 -0.10 -12.64
N VAL A 334 15.85 1.13 -12.13
CA VAL A 334 15.21 1.43 -10.84
C VAL A 334 14.05 2.39 -11.01
N VAL A 335 14.30 3.64 -11.34
CA VAL A 335 13.27 4.68 -11.43
C VAL A 335 13.45 5.54 -12.68
N SER A 336 12.36 5.78 -13.37
CA SER A 336 12.26 6.70 -14.50
C SER A 336 11.35 7.86 -14.12
N THR A 337 11.86 9.07 -14.27
CA THR A 337 11.11 10.30 -13.99
C THR A 337 11.21 11.25 -15.16
N TYR A 338 10.07 11.77 -15.55
CA TYR A 338 9.92 12.73 -16.63
C TYR A 338 9.26 13.99 -16.10
N VAL A 339 9.68 15.12 -16.64
CA VAL A 339 9.15 16.45 -16.32
C VAL A 339 8.65 17.12 -17.60
N VAL A 340 7.74 18.06 -17.45
CA VAL A 340 7.23 18.87 -18.56
C VAL A 340 7.64 20.31 -18.34
N ASP A 341 8.33 20.89 -19.32
CA ASP A 341 8.63 22.33 -19.34
C ASP A 341 7.34 23.11 -19.55
N ASP A 342 7.09 24.13 -18.74
CA ASP A 342 5.91 24.96 -18.82
C ASP A 342 5.99 25.92 -20.03
N ALA A 343 5.12 25.72 -21.01
CA ALA A 343 5.07 26.56 -22.21
C ALA A 343 4.69 28.03 -21.92
N GLU A 344 3.94 28.26 -20.83
CA GLU A 344 3.49 29.60 -20.42
C GLU A 344 4.50 30.32 -19.52
N ALA A 345 5.43 29.56 -18.90
CA ALA A 345 6.42 30.08 -17.97
C ALA A 345 7.81 29.48 -18.26
N PRO A 346 8.58 30.04 -19.22
CA PRO A 346 9.90 29.52 -19.58
C PRO A 346 10.82 29.31 -18.37
N GLY A 347 11.46 28.14 -18.30
CA GLY A 347 12.31 27.75 -17.20
C GLY A 347 11.58 27.24 -15.94
N LYS A 348 10.25 27.08 -16.01
CA LYS A 348 9.44 26.42 -14.99
C LYS A 348 8.95 25.06 -15.47
N LEU A 349 8.58 24.21 -14.51
CA LEU A 349 7.95 22.93 -14.77
C LEU A 349 6.45 23.03 -14.49
N SER A 350 5.64 22.50 -15.40
CA SER A 350 4.20 22.36 -15.20
C SER A 350 3.82 21.03 -14.56
N ASP A 351 4.55 19.97 -14.91
CA ASP A 351 4.21 18.62 -14.50
C ASP A 351 5.45 17.75 -14.28
N PHE A 352 5.26 16.64 -13.57
CA PHE A 352 6.17 15.50 -13.61
C PHE A 352 5.39 14.20 -13.43
N ILE A 353 5.98 13.09 -13.88
CA ILE A 353 5.48 11.73 -13.68
C ILE A 353 6.65 10.77 -13.53
N SER A 354 6.51 9.78 -12.65
CA SER A 354 7.54 8.77 -12.40
C SER A 354 6.95 7.37 -12.31
N PHE A 355 7.76 6.39 -12.65
CA PHE A 355 7.48 4.97 -12.43
C PHE A 355 8.78 4.23 -12.09
N TYR A 356 8.67 3.16 -11.32
CA TYR A 356 9.81 2.33 -10.95
C TYR A 356 9.73 0.94 -11.59
N SER A 357 10.88 0.29 -11.70
CA SER A 357 11.01 -1.06 -12.24
C SER A 357 10.97 -2.09 -11.12
N LEU A 358 10.06 -3.04 -11.21
CA LEU A 358 10.03 -4.20 -10.31
C LEU A 358 9.65 -5.45 -11.11
N PRO A 359 10.63 -6.15 -11.69
CA PRO A 359 10.36 -7.36 -12.44
C PRO A 359 9.87 -8.50 -11.53
N SER A 360 9.22 -9.48 -12.14
CA SER A 360 8.82 -10.72 -11.48
C SER A 360 9.46 -11.93 -12.17
N SER A 361 10.00 -12.85 -11.40
CA SER A 361 10.43 -14.14 -11.87
C SER A 361 9.24 -15.05 -12.14
N VAL A 362 9.26 -15.79 -13.26
CA VAL A 362 8.27 -16.81 -13.58
C VAL A 362 8.68 -18.11 -12.92
N LEU A 363 7.93 -18.56 -11.90
CA LEU A 363 8.26 -19.75 -11.10
C LEU A 363 7.74 -21.04 -11.75
N LYS A 364 6.55 -20.96 -12.36
CA LYS A 364 5.91 -22.11 -13.03
C LYS A 364 5.58 -21.71 -14.47
N PRO A 365 6.29 -22.27 -15.46
CA PRO A 365 5.91 -22.05 -16.84
C PRO A 365 4.53 -22.67 -17.10
N VAL A 366 3.63 -21.90 -17.71
CA VAL A 366 2.37 -22.46 -18.21
C VAL A 366 2.73 -23.51 -19.26
N GLY A 367 2.33 -24.74 -19.01
CA GLY A 367 2.62 -25.87 -19.89
C GLY A 367 2.27 -25.53 -21.34
N GLY A 368 3.25 -25.59 -22.22
CA GLY A 368 3.06 -25.37 -23.63
C GLY A 368 1.87 -26.19 -24.11
N ALA A 369 0.96 -25.57 -24.84
CA ALA A 369 -0.20 -26.19 -25.41
C ALA A 369 0.17 -27.57 -25.95
N ARG A 370 -0.53 -28.62 -25.48
CA ARG A 370 -0.54 -29.90 -26.15
C ARG A 370 -1.16 -29.67 -27.54
N GLY A 371 -0.35 -29.17 -28.47
CA GLY A 371 -0.69 -29.25 -29.87
C GLY A 371 -0.87 -30.74 -30.20
N LYS A 372 -2.05 -31.09 -30.70
CA LYS A 372 -2.31 -32.39 -31.28
C LYS A 372 -1.41 -32.58 -32.50
N GLY A 373 -0.17 -32.88 -32.27
CA GLY A 373 0.83 -33.21 -33.26
C GLY A 373 1.92 -34.00 -32.54
N VAL A 374 1.84 -35.32 -32.62
CA VAL A 374 2.79 -36.25 -32.02
C VAL A 374 4.13 -36.13 -32.73
N VAL A 375 5.00 -35.22 -32.30
CA VAL A 375 6.43 -35.35 -32.49
C VAL A 375 6.98 -35.84 -31.15
N ARG A 376 7.36 -37.12 -31.10
CA ARG A 376 8.09 -37.73 -29.98
C ARG A 376 9.41 -36.98 -29.82
N LYS A 377 9.50 -36.12 -28.80
CA LYS A 377 10.76 -35.52 -28.35
C LYS A 377 11.55 -36.55 -27.53
N PRO A 378 12.88 -36.51 -27.54
CA PRO A 378 13.73 -37.40 -26.74
C PRO A 378 13.37 -37.30 -25.27
N GLN A 379 13.30 -38.44 -24.57
CA GLN A 379 13.06 -38.50 -23.12
C GLN A 379 14.19 -37.76 -22.38
N GLY A 380 13.84 -36.82 -21.52
CA GLY A 380 14.78 -36.24 -20.54
C GLY A 380 14.95 -34.73 -20.57
N VAL A 381 14.54 -34.00 -21.60
CA VAL A 381 14.68 -32.54 -21.63
C VAL A 381 13.34 -31.88 -21.25
N LYS A 382 13.26 -31.32 -20.05
CA LYS A 382 12.16 -30.45 -19.68
C LYS A 382 12.15 -29.22 -20.61
N PRO A 383 11.04 -28.87 -21.25
CA PRO A 383 10.99 -27.67 -22.08
C PRO A 383 11.36 -26.46 -21.20
N GLN A 384 12.39 -25.75 -21.56
CA GLN A 384 12.70 -24.47 -20.90
C GLN A 384 11.56 -23.50 -21.18
N PRO A 385 11.13 -22.72 -20.17
CA PRO A 385 10.10 -21.70 -20.36
C PRO A 385 10.61 -20.67 -21.38
N ALA A 386 9.72 -20.24 -22.27
CA ALA A 386 10.04 -19.21 -23.27
C ALA A 386 10.47 -17.89 -22.63
N TYR A 387 9.99 -17.64 -21.40
CA TYR A 387 10.30 -16.46 -20.61
C TYR A 387 10.53 -16.83 -19.15
N THR A 388 11.58 -16.25 -18.55
CA THR A 388 11.95 -16.47 -17.15
C THR A 388 11.51 -15.31 -16.24
N SER A 389 11.16 -14.17 -16.83
CA SER A 389 10.76 -12.97 -16.10
C SER A 389 9.75 -12.13 -16.86
N ILE A 390 8.98 -11.34 -16.12
CA ILE A 390 8.12 -10.26 -16.61
C ILE A 390 8.73 -8.94 -16.14
N ASN A 391 8.97 -8.02 -17.06
CA ASN A 391 9.41 -6.67 -16.76
C ASN A 391 8.18 -5.81 -16.46
N ALA A 392 8.03 -5.40 -15.21
CA ALA A 392 6.89 -4.62 -14.76
C ALA A 392 7.32 -3.23 -14.31
N ALA A 393 6.65 -2.20 -14.83
CA ALA A 393 6.73 -0.84 -14.35
C ALA A 393 5.59 -0.59 -13.35
N TYR A 394 5.84 0.22 -12.33
CA TYR A 394 4.85 0.63 -11.36
C TYR A 394 4.78 2.15 -11.30
N LEU A 395 3.60 2.70 -11.50
CA LEU A 395 3.37 4.13 -11.32
C LEU A 395 3.81 4.51 -9.90
N PHE A 396 4.66 5.54 -9.81
CA PHE A 396 5.18 6.01 -8.54
C PHE A 396 4.48 7.31 -8.15
N TYR A 397 5.15 8.43 -8.18
CA TYR A 397 4.53 9.73 -7.92
C TYR A 397 4.42 10.55 -9.18
N TYR A 398 3.46 11.46 -9.18
CA TYR A 398 3.28 12.47 -10.20
C TYR A 398 2.79 13.77 -9.54
N GLY A 399 2.85 14.84 -10.29
CA GLY A 399 2.31 16.12 -9.88
C GLY A 399 2.11 17.02 -11.09
N THR A 400 1.08 17.83 -11.01
CA THR A 400 0.77 18.86 -11.99
C THR A 400 0.55 20.19 -11.30
N LYS A 401 0.66 21.30 -12.02
CA LYS A 401 0.24 22.60 -11.50
C LYS A 401 -1.21 22.49 -11.05
N THR A 402 -1.52 23.01 -9.86
CA THR A 402 -2.85 22.91 -9.25
C THR A 402 -3.70 24.16 -9.46
N ASP A 403 -3.07 25.22 -9.92
CA ASP A 403 -3.73 26.50 -10.22
C ASP A 403 -3.78 26.67 -11.73
N TYR A 404 -4.96 26.49 -12.29
CA TYR A 404 -5.25 26.67 -13.71
C TYR A 404 -5.88 28.03 -14.01
N GLY A 405 -5.99 28.92 -13.01
CA GLY A 405 -6.56 30.24 -13.16
C GLY A 405 -8.04 30.19 -13.58
N VAL A 406 -8.76 29.13 -13.22
CA VAL A 406 -10.17 28.98 -13.57
C VAL A 406 -10.99 30.08 -12.88
N THR A 407 -11.66 30.89 -13.68
CA THR A 407 -12.59 31.91 -13.19
C THR A 407 -13.97 31.67 -13.78
N LEU A 408 -15.01 32.00 -13.03
CA LEU A 408 -16.38 32.01 -13.55
C LEU A 408 -16.69 33.38 -14.13
N THR A 409 -17.45 33.41 -15.23
CA THR A 409 -18.06 34.63 -15.74
C THR A 409 -19.08 35.17 -14.74
N GLU A 410 -19.47 36.43 -14.89
CA GLU A 410 -20.48 37.03 -13.97
C GLU A 410 -21.83 36.30 -14.08
N ASP A 411 -22.22 35.88 -15.26
CA ASP A 411 -23.45 35.11 -15.49
C ASP A 411 -23.39 33.76 -14.79
N GLU A 412 -22.24 33.05 -14.85
CA GLU A 412 -22.05 31.78 -14.17
C GLU A 412 -22.04 31.93 -12.63
N LYS A 413 -21.46 33.02 -12.11
CA LYS A 413 -21.51 33.34 -10.68
C LYS A 413 -22.94 33.60 -10.22
N GLN A 414 -23.72 34.33 -11.01
CA GLN A 414 -25.12 34.61 -10.73
C GLN A 414 -25.96 33.33 -10.80
N ALA A 415 -25.72 32.45 -11.78
CA ALA A 415 -26.38 31.16 -11.90
C ALA A 415 -26.08 30.21 -10.70
N CYS A 416 -24.92 30.34 -10.07
CA CYS A 416 -24.58 29.57 -8.87
C CYS A 416 -25.43 29.95 -7.63
N GLY A 417 -26.01 31.15 -7.59
CA GLY A 417 -26.90 31.63 -6.53
C GLY A 417 -26.24 31.83 -5.15
N SER A 418 -24.98 31.41 -4.97
CA SER A 418 -24.20 31.68 -3.77
C SER A 418 -22.70 31.59 -4.02
N GLN A 419 -21.91 32.34 -3.21
CA GLN A 419 -20.44 32.30 -3.28
C GLN A 419 -19.86 30.89 -3.00
N LYS A 420 -20.51 30.09 -2.14
CA LYS A 420 -20.11 28.72 -1.83
C LYS A 420 -20.21 27.83 -3.07
N LYS A 421 -21.34 27.88 -3.78
CA LYS A 421 -21.56 27.13 -5.02
C LYS A 421 -20.63 27.60 -6.16
N ALA A 422 -20.36 28.90 -6.24
CA ALA A 422 -19.40 29.43 -7.22
C ALA A 422 -17.97 28.89 -6.96
N LYS A 423 -17.50 28.90 -5.71
CA LYS A 423 -16.20 28.30 -5.32
C LYS A 423 -16.14 26.80 -5.62
N GLU A 424 -17.22 26.08 -5.35
CA GLU A 424 -17.33 24.66 -5.65
C GLU A 424 -17.28 24.38 -7.16
N SER A 425 -17.95 25.21 -7.98
CA SER A 425 -17.91 25.12 -9.45
C SER A 425 -16.50 25.34 -9.99
N VAL A 426 -15.76 26.35 -9.47
CA VAL A 426 -14.34 26.58 -9.82
C VAL A 426 -13.52 25.35 -9.49
N LYS A 427 -13.62 24.83 -8.25
CA LYS A 427 -12.89 23.65 -7.80
C LYS A 427 -13.18 22.42 -8.65
N ASN A 428 -14.43 22.21 -9.05
CA ASN A 428 -14.81 21.09 -9.90
C ASN A 428 -14.22 21.21 -11.31
N ARG A 429 -14.16 22.41 -11.89
CA ARG A 429 -13.49 22.65 -13.18
C ARG A 429 -11.97 22.43 -13.08
N GLU A 430 -11.33 22.94 -12.04
CA GLU A 430 -9.90 22.70 -11.82
C GLU A 430 -9.61 21.20 -11.66
N ASN A 431 -10.42 20.48 -10.89
CA ASN A 431 -10.29 19.02 -10.74
C ASN A 431 -10.43 18.29 -12.08
N ALA A 432 -11.36 18.72 -12.95
CA ALA A 432 -11.54 18.13 -14.27
C ALA A 432 -10.30 18.37 -15.17
N LEU A 433 -9.73 19.58 -15.12
CA LEU A 433 -8.49 19.90 -15.84
C LEU A 433 -7.31 19.07 -15.33
N ILE A 434 -7.15 18.96 -14.01
CA ILE A 434 -6.12 18.12 -13.37
C ILE A 434 -6.27 16.67 -13.83
N LYS A 435 -7.48 16.13 -13.78
CA LYS A 435 -7.76 14.73 -14.20
C LYS A 435 -7.43 14.50 -15.68
N SER A 436 -7.83 15.44 -16.55
CA SER A 436 -7.48 15.38 -17.97
C SER A 436 -5.97 15.38 -18.16
N ARG A 437 -5.28 16.30 -17.48
CA ARG A 437 -3.82 16.42 -17.58
C ARG A 437 -3.08 15.18 -17.08
N LEU A 438 -3.49 14.63 -15.94
CA LEU A 438 -2.91 13.39 -15.41
C LEU A 438 -3.16 12.20 -16.34
N THR A 439 -4.30 12.16 -17.03
CA THR A 439 -4.61 11.12 -18.03
C THR A 439 -3.64 11.19 -19.22
N GLU A 440 -3.32 12.40 -19.71
CA GLU A 440 -2.33 12.62 -20.78
C GLU A 440 -0.93 12.14 -20.33
N LEU A 441 -0.49 12.56 -19.14
CA LEU A 441 0.81 12.17 -18.58
C LEU A 441 0.89 10.65 -18.38
N ALA A 442 -0.17 10.02 -17.86
CA ALA A 442 -0.23 8.57 -17.68
C ALA A 442 -0.13 7.83 -19.02
N ARG A 443 -0.78 8.36 -20.09
CA ARG A 443 -0.64 7.83 -21.44
C ARG A 443 0.79 7.91 -21.95
N ASP A 444 1.47 9.03 -21.74
CA ASP A 444 2.87 9.18 -22.13
C ASP A 444 3.79 8.27 -21.30
N ALA A 445 3.53 8.09 -20.01
CA ALA A 445 4.24 7.13 -19.18
C ALA A 445 4.10 5.69 -19.70
N LEU A 446 2.91 5.29 -20.17
CA LEU A 446 2.70 3.98 -20.82
C LEU A 446 3.52 3.83 -22.11
N ILE A 447 3.59 4.88 -22.93
CA ILE A 447 4.39 4.90 -24.18
C ILE A 447 5.87 4.74 -23.84
N LEU A 448 6.37 5.53 -22.89
CA LEU A 448 7.77 5.52 -22.45
C LEU A 448 8.14 4.19 -21.81
N ALA A 449 7.29 3.63 -20.97
CA ALA A 449 7.49 2.31 -20.38
C ALA A 449 7.53 1.20 -21.46
N LYS A 450 6.65 1.26 -22.46
CA LYS A 450 6.67 0.32 -23.58
C LYS A 450 7.95 0.43 -24.40
N GLN A 451 8.43 1.65 -24.68
CA GLN A 451 9.71 1.89 -25.36
C GLN A 451 10.91 1.36 -24.55
N ALA A 452 10.84 1.46 -23.21
CA ALA A 452 11.86 0.92 -22.31
C ALA A 452 11.78 -0.61 -22.14
N GLY A 453 10.89 -1.31 -22.86
CA GLY A 453 10.80 -2.77 -22.88
C GLY A 453 10.04 -3.37 -21.69
N PHE A 454 9.20 -2.61 -21.02
CA PHE A 454 8.29 -3.17 -20.02
C PHE A 454 7.14 -3.96 -20.66
N ASP A 455 6.75 -5.05 -20.01
CA ASP A 455 5.69 -5.95 -20.44
C ASP A 455 4.33 -5.55 -19.89
N VAL A 456 4.31 -4.95 -18.69
CA VAL A 456 3.12 -4.50 -17.98
C VAL A 456 3.41 -3.21 -17.22
N PHE A 457 2.41 -2.34 -17.15
CA PHE A 457 2.43 -1.14 -16.33
C PHE A 457 1.36 -1.26 -15.25
N ASN A 458 1.76 -1.17 -14.01
CA ASN A 458 0.92 -1.37 -12.83
C ASN A 458 0.65 -0.04 -12.15
N CYS A 459 -0.56 0.14 -11.62
CA CYS A 459 -0.87 1.22 -10.69
C CYS A 459 -1.86 0.75 -9.62
N LEU A 460 -1.82 1.40 -8.46
CA LEU A 460 -2.83 1.28 -7.43
C LEU A 460 -3.94 2.30 -7.69
N ASP A 461 -5.19 1.99 -7.31
CA ASP A 461 -6.32 2.93 -7.28
C ASP A 461 -6.20 3.94 -6.13
N MET A 462 -4.98 4.40 -5.87
CA MET A 462 -4.64 5.45 -4.91
C MET A 462 -4.46 6.78 -5.63
N MET A 463 -4.47 7.85 -4.85
CA MET A 463 -4.33 9.20 -5.37
C MET A 463 -5.46 9.50 -6.38
N ASP A 464 -5.12 10.03 -7.55
CA ASP A 464 -6.06 10.34 -8.63
C ASP A 464 -6.09 9.26 -9.72
N ASN A 465 -5.70 8.03 -9.41
CA ASN A 465 -5.57 6.93 -10.37
C ASN A 465 -6.90 6.24 -10.73
N SER A 466 -8.03 6.70 -10.19
CA SER A 466 -9.37 6.13 -10.40
C SER A 466 -10.14 6.82 -11.53
#